data_3e052d92df9cd6e2d1e96e2834d93ee9
#
_entry.id   3e052d92df9cd6e2d1e96e2834d93ee9
#
_cell.length_a   1.000
_cell.length_b   1.000
_cell.length_c   1.000
_cell.angle_alpha   90.00
_cell.angle_beta   90.00
_cell.angle_gamma   90.00
#
_symmetry.space_group_name_H-M   'P 1'
#
loop_
_entity.id
_entity.type
_entity.pdbx_description
1 polymer ?
#
loop_
_entity_poly.entity_id
_entity_poly.type
_entity_poly.pdbx_seq_one_letter_code
_entity_poly.pdbx_strand_id
1 'polypeptide(L)'
;GFSVTTISLVLNNKANKIPKSTKDTILEAVEKLNYHPNRLAVGLVKKRTDTIGLIISDVSNVFFSNLAKGVEDECRKKGWNLFLCNTNDKHTRDLSYIQALADKGVDGILFCMSLDSDKKKAMESIKLFEKLKMPFVMIDRFLEEATCSSVVVDHVQGGYAATKYLLDHGHKKIGCITGPRE
;
A
#
# COMPACT_ATOMS: atom_id res chain seq x y z
N GLY A 1 -11.02 -41.06 -1.38
CA GLY A 1 -10.61 -39.66 -1.65
C GLY A 1 -11.54 -38.71 -0.93
N PHE A 2 -11.05 -37.49 -0.63
CA PHE A 2 -11.84 -36.43 0.01
C PHE A 2 -12.29 -35.40 -1.04
N SER A 3 -13.42 -34.74 -0.81
CA SER A 3 -13.89 -33.68 -1.71
C SER A 3 -12.96 -32.43 -1.67
N VAL A 4 -12.91 -31.69 -2.76
CA VAL A 4 -12.14 -30.42 -2.82
C VAL A 4 -12.57 -29.45 -1.71
N THR A 5 -13.87 -29.41 -1.40
CA THR A 5 -14.43 -28.61 -0.30
C THR A 5 -13.88 -29.02 1.05
N THR A 6 -13.82 -30.35 1.35
CA THR A 6 -13.26 -30.88 2.60
C THR A 6 -11.80 -30.51 2.76
N ILE A 7 -11.00 -30.69 1.70
CA ILE A 7 -9.58 -30.31 1.69
C ILE A 7 -9.42 -28.80 1.92
N SER A 8 -10.19 -27.99 1.22
CA SER A 8 -10.15 -26.51 1.38
C SER A 8 -10.51 -26.07 2.80
N LEU A 9 -11.51 -26.69 3.43
CA LEU A 9 -11.88 -26.38 4.83
C LEU A 9 -10.75 -26.72 5.81
N VAL A 10 -10.06 -27.86 5.61
CA VAL A 10 -8.91 -28.26 6.45
C VAL A 10 -7.76 -27.28 6.28
N LEU A 11 -7.37 -26.94 5.04
CA LEU A 11 -6.26 -26.04 4.75
C LEU A 11 -6.49 -24.60 5.21
N ASN A 12 -7.76 -24.17 5.31
CA ASN A 12 -8.12 -22.83 5.77
C ASN A 12 -8.48 -22.77 7.27
N ASN A 13 -8.21 -23.81 8.06
CA ASN A 13 -8.54 -23.92 9.49
C ASN A 13 -10.04 -23.70 9.80
N LYS A 14 -10.93 -23.96 8.84
CA LYS A 14 -12.38 -23.85 8.98
C LYS A 14 -13.08 -25.22 9.18
N ALA A 15 -12.33 -26.22 9.54
CA ALA A 15 -12.75 -27.61 9.59
C ALA A 15 -13.34 -28.04 10.95
N ASN A 16 -14.08 -27.18 11.65
CA ASN A 16 -14.58 -27.44 13.02
C ASN A 16 -15.43 -28.71 13.11
N LYS A 17 -16.14 -29.09 12.03
CA LYS A 17 -17.00 -30.27 11.97
C LYS A 17 -16.35 -31.52 11.32
N ILE A 18 -15.07 -31.43 10.92
CA ILE A 18 -14.36 -32.53 10.26
C ILE A 18 -13.62 -33.34 11.33
N PRO A 19 -13.76 -34.68 11.35
CA PRO A 19 -13.07 -35.56 12.30
C PRO A 19 -11.55 -35.34 12.27
N LYS A 20 -10.90 -35.51 13.42
CA LYS A 20 -9.45 -35.31 13.56
C LYS A 20 -8.66 -36.22 12.62
N SER A 21 -9.03 -37.50 12.56
CA SER A 21 -8.39 -38.48 11.67
C SER A 21 -8.40 -38.03 10.19
N THR A 22 -9.53 -37.48 9.73
CA THR A 22 -9.61 -36.92 8.36
C THR A 22 -8.71 -35.71 8.14
N LYS A 23 -8.61 -34.85 9.15
CA LYS A 23 -7.68 -33.69 9.08
C LYS A 23 -6.23 -34.15 8.99
N ASP A 24 -5.83 -35.08 9.85
CA ASP A 24 -4.47 -35.61 9.92
C ASP A 24 -4.11 -36.29 8.58
N THR A 25 -4.98 -37.13 8.01
CA THR A 25 -4.75 -37.74 6.68
C THR A 25 -4.59 -36.72 5.56
N ILE A 26 -5.37 -35.62 5.58
CA ILE A 26 -5.26 -34.57 4.57
C ILE A 26 -3.94 -33.81 4.74
N LEU A 27 -3.56 -33.45 5.97
CA LEU A 27 -2.32 -32.71 6.24
C LEU A 27 -1.08 -33.53 5.89
N GLU A 28 -1.05 -34.84 6.22
CA GLU A 28 0.02 -35.75 5.80
C GLU A 28 0.15 -35.83 4.28
N ALA A 29 -0.98 -35.91 3.56
CA ALA A 29 -0.95 -35.91 2.10
C ALA A 29 -0.44 -34.62 1.52
N VAL A 30 -0.81 -33.45 2.09
CA VAL A 30 -0.34 -32.12 1.72
C VAL A 30 1.17 -32.00 1.90
N GLU A 31 1.69 -32.47 3.04
CA GLU A 31 3.12 -32.47 3.34
C GLU A 31 3.89 -33.41 2.38
N LYS A 32 3.42 -34.65 2.22
CA LYS A 32 4.03 -35.64 1.35
C LYS A 32 4.10 -35.20 -0.13
N LEU A 33 3.09 -34.48 -0.59
CA LEU A 33 3.01 -33.95 -1.97
C LEU A 33 3.65 -32.57 -2.12
N ASN A 34 4.18 -31.99 -1.03
CA ASN A 34 4.64 -30.60 -0.97
C ASN A 34 3.62 -29.63 -1.60
N TYR A 35 2.33 -29.89 -1.34
CA TYR A 35 1.25 -29.12 -1.95
C TYR A 35 1.08 -27.76 -1.28
N HIS A 36 1.29 -26.71 -2.06
CA HIS A 36 1.00 -25.31 -1.66
C HIS A 36 -0.23 -24.82 -2.40
N PRO A 37 -1.30 -24.40 -1.68
CA PRO A 37 -2.47 -23.80 -2.34
C PRO A 37 -2.04 -22.63 -3.22
N ASN A 38 -2.47 -22.60 -4.47
CA ASN A 38 -2.24 -21.48 -5.35
C ASN A 38 -3.00 -20.25 -4.84
N ARG A 39 -2.30 -19.29 -4.26
CA ARG A 39 -2.88 -18.07 -3.68
C ARG A 39 -3.67 -17.25 -4.70
N LEU A 40 -3.27 -17.28 -5.99
CA LEU A 40 -4.01 -16.61 -7.06
C LEU A 40 -5.39 -17.27 -7.28
N ALA A 41 -5.44 -18.62 -7.31
CA ALA A 41 -6.70 -19.33 -7.43
C ALA A 41 -7.62 -19.12 -6.21
N VAL A 42 -7.04 -19.07 -5.01
CA VAL A 42 -7.77 -18.74 -3.77
C VAL A 42 -8.27 -17.30 -3.80
N GLY A 43 -7.46 -16.37 -4.29
CA GLY A 43 -7.80 -14.94 -4.45
C GLY A 43 -8.96 -14.73 -5.42
N LEU A 44 -9.02 -15.47 -6.52
CA LEU A 44 -10.13 -15.43 -7.47
C LEU A 44 -11.47 -15.81 -6.83
N VAL A 45 -11.47 -16.84 -5.97
CA VAL A 45 -12.68 -17.28 -5.25
C VAL A 45 -13.06 -16.28 -4.16
N LYS A 46 -12.09 -15.74 -3.43
CA LYS A 46 -12.29 -14.75 -2.35
C LYS A 46 -12.52 -13.34 -2.86
N LYS A 47 -12.24 -13.05 -4.12
CA LYS A 47 -12.16 -11.70 -4.70
C LYS A 47 -11.23 -10.78 -3.93
N ARG A 48 -10.16 -11.33 -3.36
CA ARG A 48 -9.21 -10.62 -2.50
C ARG A 48 -7.87 -11.34 -2.49
N THR A 49 -6.78 -10.56 -2.59
CA THR A 49 -5.41 -11.09 -2.64
C THR A 49 -4.64 -10.89 -1.33
N ASP A 50 -5.20 -10.13 -0.37
CA ASP A 50 -4.55 -9.70 0.86
C ASP A 50 -3.19 -9.03 0.55
N THR A 51 -3.19 -8.17 -0.47
CA THR A 51 -1.98 -7.51 -0.98
C THR A 51 -2.26 -6.02 -1.21
N ILE A 52 -1.37 -5.16 -0.70
CA ILE A 52 -1.40 -3.71 -0.89
C ILE A 52 -0.22 -3.29 -1.77
N GLY A 53 -0.46 -2.33 -2.67
CA GLY A 53 0.58 -1.60 -3.36
C GLY A 53 0.99 -0.35 -2.57
N LEU A 54 2.27 -0.05 -2.51
CA LEU A 54 2.80 1.22 -2.01
C LEU A 54 3.68 1.84 -3.09
N ILE A 55 3.25 2.97 -3.62
CA ILE A 55 4.00 3.75 -4.61
C ILE A 55 4.59 4.96 -3.90
N ILE A 56 5.91 5.08 -3.91
CA ILE A 56 6.67 6.18 -3.29
C ILE A 56 7.66 6.79 -4.28
N SER A 57 8.08 8.01 -3.98
CA SER A 57 9.02 8.76 -4.82
C SER A 57 10.43 8.18 -4.82
N ASP A 58 11.06 8.08 -3.64
CA ASP A 58 12.44 7.64 -3.52
C ASP A 58 12.68 6.88 -2.21
N VAL A 59 12.95 5.59 -2.34
CA VAL A 59 13.22 4.70 -1.20
C VAL A 59 14.52 5.04 -0.46
N SER A 60 15.45 5.76 -1.10
CA SER A 60 16.68 6.21 -0.45
C SER A 60 16.46 7.39 0.51
N ASN A 61 15.35 8.10 0.36
CA ASN A 61 14.96 9.14 1.29
C ASN A 61 14.44 8.52 2.60
N VAL A 62 15.02 8.93 3.72
CA VAL A 62 14.72 8.43 5.08
C VAL A 62 13.22 8.56 5.41
N PHE A 63 12.55 9.60 4.94
CA PHE A 63 11.11 9.77 5.13
C PHE A 63 10.33 8.60 4.49
N PHE A 64 10.58 8.32 3.20
CA PHE A 64 9.86 7.26 2.49
C PHE A 64 10.25 5.86 2.93
N SER A 65 11.51 5.63 3.33
CA SER A 65 11.91 4.33 3.88
C SER A 65 11.25 4.04 5.24
N ASN A 66 11.10 5.05 6.10
CA ASN A 66 10.37 4.92 7.36
C ASN A 66 8.87 4.74 7.12
N LEU A 67 8.28 5.45 6.17
CA LEU A 67 6.89 5.26 5.74
C LEU A 67 6.66 3.83 5.26
N ALA A 68 7.52 3.33 4.35
CA ALA A 68 7.42 1.98 3.82
C ALA A 68 7.53 0.93 4.92
N LYS A 69 8.45 1.13 5.89
CA LYS A 69 8.57 0.28 7.07
C LYS A 69 7.29 0.26 7.90
N GLY A 70 6.70 1.43 8.18
CA GLY A 70 5.45 1.51 8.95
C GLY A 70 4.29 0.80 8.26
N VAL A 71 4.17 0.95 6.94
CA VAL A 71 3.15 0.25 6.14
C VAL A 71 3.38 -1.26 6.15
N GLU A 72 4.63 -1.73 5.98
CA GLU A 72 4.97 -3.14 6.02
C GLU A 72 4.64 -3.77 7.38
N ASP A 73 5.02 -3.10 8.48
CA ASP A 73 4.73 -3.55 9.84
C ASP A 73 3.22 -3.76 10.06
N GLU A 74 2.36 -2.85 9.56
CA GLU A 74 0.91 -2.99 9.66
C GLU A 74 0.35 -4.08 8.73
N CYS A 75 0.86 -4.20 7.51
CA CYS A 75 0.50 -5.27 6.59
C CYS A 75 0.81 -6.64 7.21
N ARG A 76 1.99 -6.82 7.76
CA ARG A 76 2.44 -8.06 8.40
C ARG A 76 1.57 -8.46 9.59
N LYS A 77 1.19 -7.51 10.46
CA LYS A 77 0.28 -7.76 11.59
C LYS A 77 -1.08 -8.33 11.13
N LYS A 78 -1.52 -7.94 9.95
CA LYS A 78 -2.79 -8.37 9.35
C LYS A 78 -2.66 -9.57 8.41
N GLY A 79 -1.44 -10.09 8.21
CA GLY A 79 -1.16 -11.18 7.26
C GLY A 79 -1.27 -10.76 5.79
N TRP A 80 -1.09 -9.47 5.50
CA TRP A 80 -1.11 -8.91 4.16
C TRP A 80 0.30 -8.82 3.58
N ASN A 81 0.40 -8.86 2.25
CA ASN A 81 1.64 -8.61 1.53
C ASN A 81 1.71 -7.14 1.09
N LEU A 82 2.95 -6.65 0.93
CA LEU A 82 3.22 -5.31 0.42
C LEU A 82 4.03 -5.40 -0.88
N PHE A 83 3.56 -4.74 -1.95
CA PHE A 83 4.37 -4.43 -3.13
C PHE A 83 4.85 -2.99 -3.04
N LEU A 84 6.15 -2.80 -2.93
CA LEU A 84 6.79 -1.48 -2.95
C LEU A 84 7.23 -1.13 -4.37
N CYS A 85 6.81 0.06 -4.84
CA CYS A 85 7.17 0.62 -6.13
C CYS A 85 7.85 1.98 -5.93
N ASN A 86 9.04 2.14 -6.51
CA ASN A 86 9.86 3.34 -6.42
C ASN A 86 9.87 4.11 -7.74
N THR A 87 9.31 5.32 -7.76
CA THR A 87 9.11 6.08 -9.01
C THR A 87 10.30 6.95 -9.40
N ASN A 88 11.21 7.24 -8.47
CA ASN A 88 12.27 8.23 -8.64
C ASN A 88 11.70 9.58 -9.10
N ASP A 89 10.58 10.01 -8.52
CA ASP A 89 9.88 11.25 -8.82
C ASP A 89 9.52 11.42 -10.32
N LYS A 90 9.14 10.32 -10.99
CA LYS A 90 8.73 10.33 -12.40
C LYS A 90 7.27 9.94 -12.56
N HIS A 91 6.44 10.89 -13.00
CA HIS A 91 5.02 10.68 -13.26
C HIS A 91 4.72 9.52 -14.23
N THR A 92 5.55 9.33 -15.24
CA THR A 92 5.40 8.19 -16.17
C THR A 92 5.51 6.85 -15.46
N ARG A 93 6.30 6.77 -14.38
CA ARG A 93 6.38 5.58 -13.53
C ARG A 93 5.19 5.47 -12.59
N ASP A 94 4.61 6.58 -12.12
CA ASP A 94 3.35 6.55 -11.37
C ASP A 94 2.30 5.78 -12.16
N LEU A 95 2.03 6.20 -13.40
CA LEU A 95 1.04 5.55 -14.27
C LEU A 95 1.36 4.08 -14.55
N SER A 96 2.62 3.79 -14.84
CA SER A 96 3.07 2.42 -15.10
C SER A 96 2.87 1.50 -13.89
N TYR A 97 3.20 1.96 -12.68
CA TYR A 97 3.03 1.16 -11.46
C TYR A 97 1.57 1.03 -11.02
N ILE A 98 0.75 2.07 -11.20
CA ILE A 98 -0.69 1.98 -10.97
C ILE A 98 -1.28 0.86 -11.83
N GLN A 99 -0.98 0.85 -13.14
CA GLN A 99 -1.46 -0.18 -14.05
C GLN A 99 -0.92 -1.56 -13.67
N ALA A 100 0.39 -1.69 -13.41
CA ALA A 100 1.01 -2.97 -13.08
C ALA A 100 0.47 -3.59 -11.78
N LEU A 101 0.19 -2.77 -10.76
CA LEU A 101 -0.41 -3.23 -9.51
C LEU A 101 -1.87 -3.65 -9.69
N ALA A 102 -2.62 -2.91 -10.51
CA ALA A 102 -3.99 -3.29 -10.86
C ALA A 102 -4.03 -4.62 -11.61
N ASP A 103 -3.14 -4.83 -12.59
CA ASP A 103 -3.02 -6.09 -13.34
C ASP A 103 -2.62 -7.28 -12.44
N LYS A 104 -1.87 -7.01 -11.36
CA LYS A 104 -1.53 -8.02 -10.33
C LYS A 104 -2.67 -8.27 -9.35
N GLY A 105 -3.75 -7.49 -9.41
CA GLY A 105 -4.94 -7.65 -8.58
C GLY A 105 -4.69 -7.31 -7.11
N VAL A 106 -3.90 -6.28 -6.81
CA VAL A 106 -3.80 -5.78 -5.43
C VAL A 106 -5.14 -5.25 -4.94
N ASP A 107 -5.41 -5.34 -3.64
CA ASP A 107 -6.69 -4.94 -3.06
C ASP A 107 -6.82 -3.42 -2.88
N GLY A 108 -5.70 -2.69 -2.95
CA GLY A 108 -5.65 -1.24 -2.86
C GLY A 108 -4.22 -0.70 -2.95
N ILE A 109 -4.10 0.59 -3.16
CA ILE A 109 -2.80 1.26 -3.34
C ILE A 109 -2.69 2.47 -2.40
N LEU A 110 -1.57 2.54 -1.67
CA LEU A 110 -1.11 3.75 -1.02
C LEU A 110 -0.23 4.50 -2.02
N PHE A 111 -0.60 5.73 -2.36
CA PHE A 111 0.00 6.48 -3.45
C PHE A 111 0.58 7.81 -2.99
N CYS A 112 1.90 7.95 -3.12
CA CYS A 112 2.59 9.22 -3.05
C CYS A 112 2.95 9.65 -4.47
N MET A 113 2.33 10.73 -4.94
CA MET A 113 2.57 11.22 -6.31
C MET A 113 3.99 11.77 -6.47
N SER A 114 4.55 11.64 -7.67
CA SER A 114 5.88 12.13 -8.02
C SER A 114 5.98 13.66 -8.00
N LEU A 115 7.16 14.20 -7.69
CA LEU A 115 7.42 15.66 -7.67
C LEU A 115 7.31 16.32 -9.04
N ASP A 116 7.59 15.57 -10.13
CA ASP A 116 7.44 16.10 -11.49
C ASP A 116 5.98 16.16 -11.96
N SER A 117 5.04 15.86 -11.05
CA SER A 117 3.60 15.92 -11.33
C SER A 117 3.06 17.32 -11.04
N ASP A 118 2.74 18.05 -12.11
CA ASP A 118 1.87 19.22 -12.02
C ASP A 118 0.40 18.77 -11.77
N LYS A 119 -0.50 19.73 -11.58
CA LYS A 119 -1.93 19.48 -11.35
C LYS A 119 -2.56 18.60 -12.43
N LYS A 120 -2.18 18.78 -13.71
CA LYS A 120 -2.71 18.00 -14.83
C LYS A 120 -2.27 16.55 -14.75
N LYS A 121 -0.99 16.30 -14.50
CA LYS A 121 -0.42 14.97 -14.34
C LYS A 121 -0.97 14.25 -13.09
N ALA A 122 -1.13 14.98 -11.97
CA ALA A 122 -1.77 14.43 -10.77
C ALA A 122 -3.19 13.95 -11.04
N MET A 123 -3.99 14.76 -11.76
CA MET A 123 -5.35 14.38 -12.18
C MET A 123 -5.36 13.21 -13.17
N GLU A 124 -4.32 13.03 -13.98
CA GLU A 124 -4.19 11.86 -14.87
C GLU A 124 -4.05 10.56 -14.06
N SER A 125 -3.23 10.56 -13.00
CA SER A 125 -3.10 9.43 -12.10
C SER A 125 -4.42 9.09 -11.41
N ILE A 126 -5.15 10.11 -10.92
CA ILE A 126 -6.45 9.92 -10.27
C ILE A 126 -7.47 9.31 -11.24
N LYS A 127 -7.58 9.84 -12.46
CA LYS A 127 -8.46 9.29 -13.50
C LYS A 127 -8.09 7.85 -13.86
N LEU A 128 -6.82 7.48 -13.81
CA LEU A 128 -6.39 6.10 -14.02
C LEU A 128 -6.90 5.18 -12.90
N PHE A 129 -6.78 5.58 -11.63
CA PHE A 129 -7.36 4.84 -10.50
C PHE A 129 -8.87 4.64 -10.65
N GLU A 130 -9.60 5.70 -11.02
CA GLU A 130 -11.06 5.65 -11.26
C GLU A 130 -11.41 4.69 -12.40
N LYS A 131 -10.71 4.81 -13.54
CA LYS A 131 -10.90 3.95 -14.72
C LYS A 131 -10.69 2.47 -14.36
N LEU A 132 -9.68 2.18 -13.57
CA LEU A 132 -9.34 0.82 -13.13
C LEU A 132 -10.22 0.35 -11.96
N LYS A 133 -11.04 1.22 -11.39
CA LYS A 133 -11.81 0.98 -10.15
C LYS A 133 -10.92 0.48 -9.01
N MET A 134 -9.67 0.99 -8.96
CA MET A 134 -8.67 0.60 -7.99
C MET A 134 -8.82 1.47 -6.74
N PRO A 135 -9.09 0.88 -5.56
CA PRO A 135 -9.10 1.63 -4.29
C PRO A 135 -7.72 2.21 -4.02
N PHE A 136 -7.67 3.49 -3.65
CA PHE A 136 -6.41 4.13 -3.29
C PHE A 136 -6.57 5.17 -2.18
N VAL A 137 -5.46 5.46 -1.52
CA VAL A 137 -5.32 6.56 -0.55
C VAL A 137 -4.07 7.34 -0.91
N MET A 138 -4.18 8.66 -1.05
CA MET A 138 -3.02 9.52 -1.23
C MET A 138 -2.28 9.68 0.09
N ILE A 139 -0.94 9.70 0.03
CA ILE A 139 -0.09 9.89 1.21
C ILE A 139 0.95 10.97 0.95
N ASP A 140 1.26 11.77 1.99
CA ASP A 140 2.23 12.86 1.99
C ASP A 140 1.84 14.03 1.07
N ARG A 141 1.70 13.78 -0.21
CA ARG A 141 1.31 14.77 -1.23
C ARG A 141 -0.12 14.52 -1.66
N PHE A 142 -0.92 15.55 -1.70
CA PHE A 142 -2.33 15.46 -2.09
C PHE A 142 -2.70 16.60 -3.03
N LEU A 143 -3.82 16.44 -3.71
CA LEU A 143 -4.41 17.45 -4.57
C LEU A 143 -5.73 17.88 -3.95
N GLU A 144 -5.88 19.17 -3.64
CA GLU A 144 -7.07 19.71 -2.95
C GLU A 144 -8.38 19.47 -3.72
N GLU A 145 -8.30 19.47 -5.05
CA GLU A 145 -9.46 19.23 -5.92
C GLU A 145 -9.82 17.75 -6.06
N ALA A 146 -8.98 16.85 -5.56
CA ALA A 146 -9.28 15.43 -5.64
C ALA A 146 -10.21 14.98 -4.52
N THR A 147 -11.34 14.39 -4.88
CA THR A 147 -12.28 13.77 -3.94
C THR A 147 -11.83 12.36 -3.57
N CYS A 148 -10.65 12.23 -2.97
CA CYS A 148 -10.11 10.94 -2.54
C CYS A 148 -9.64 11.01 -1.08
N SER A 149 -9.52 9.85 -0.44
CA SER A 149 -8.94 9.77 0.92
C SER A 149 -7.46 10.11 0.87
N SER A 150 -6.98 10.87 1.86
CA SER A 150 -5.57 11.21 1.99
C SER A 150 -5.08 11.10 3.44
N VAL A 151 -3.81 10.82 3.61
CA VAL A 151 -3.09 10.89 4.88
C VAL A 151 -1.89 11.80 4.69
N VAL A 152 -1.95 12.97 5.34
CA VAL A 152 -0.96 14.04 5.18
C VAL A 152 -0.50 14.56 6.53
N VAL A 153 0.65 15.20 6.54
CA VAL A 153 1.17 15.95 7.70
C VAL A 153 0.78 17.42 7.53
N ASP A 154 0.34 18.06 8.61
CA ASP A 154 0.09 19.51 8.61
C ASP A 154 1.41 20.28 8.67
N HIS A 155 2.02 20.45 7.50
CA HIS A 155 3.28 21.17 7.37
C HIS A 155 3.15 22.66 7.68
N VAL A 156 1.98 23.27 7.46
CA VAL A 156 1.71 24.67 7.77
C VAL A 156 1.75 24.87 9.28
N GLN A 157 1.03 24.03 10.02
CA GLN A 157 1.03 24.09 11.48
C GLN A 157 2.41 23.75 12.06
N GLY A 158 3.14 22.82 11.46
CA GLY A 158 4.51 22.50 11.84
C GLY A 158 5.47 23.69 11.66
N GLY A 159 5.44 24.34 10.50
CA GLY A 159 6.21 25.54 10.22
C GLY A 159 5.86 26.73 11.14
N TYR A 160 4.56 26.92 11.38
CA TYR A 160 4.07 27.94 12.32
C TYR A 160 4.62 27.69 13.74
N ALA A 161 4.47 26.47 14.25
CA ALA A 161 4.92 26.13 15.60
C ALA A 161 6.42 26.32 15.79
N ALA A 162 7.23 25.89 14.82
CA ALA A 162 8.67 26.05 14.84
C ALA A 162 9.07 27.55 14.83
N THR A 163 8.45 28.34 13.96
CA THR A 163 8.72 29.78 13.85
C THR A 163 8.29 30.51 15.13
N LYS A 164 7.10 30.20 15.64
CA LYS A 164 6.59 30.77 16.88
C LYS A 164 7.51 30.48 18.05
N TYR A 165 8.00 29.24 18.18
CA TYR A 165 8.94 28.86 19.22
C TYR A 165 10.19 29.75 19.21
N LEU A 166 10.80 30.01 18.05
CA LEU A 166 11.95 30.89 17.92
C LEU A 166 11.62 32.32 18.32
N LEU A 167 10.47 32.85 17.90
CA LEU A 167 10.04 34.22 18.26
C LEU A 167 9.82 34.37 19.75
N ASP A 168 9.17 33.42 20.40
CA ASP A 168 8.88 33.39 21.83
C ASP A 168 10.19 33.35 22.67
N HIS A 169 11.29 32.82 22.10
CA HIS A 169 12.62 32.80 22.68
C HIS A 169 13.48 34.04 22.31
N GLY A 170 12.87 35.09 21.73
CA GLY A 170 13.49 36.37 21.48
C GLY A 170 14.31 36.47 20.20
N HIS A 171 14.29 35.44 19.33
CA HIS A 171 14.95 35.50 18.02
C HIS A 171 14.20 36.48 17.09
N LYS A 172 14.89 37.50 16.59
CA LYS A 172 14.30 38.51 15.69
C LYS A 172 14.68 38.32 14.21
N LYS A 173 15.74 37.56 13.94
CA LYS A 173 16.22 37.28 12.58
C LYS A 173 16.19 35.76 12.41
N ILE A 174 15.28 35.28 11.59
CA ILE A 174 15.04 33.83 11.37
C ILE A 174 15.26 33.57 9.89
N GLY A 175 16.17 32.63 9.57
CA GLY A 175 16.38 32.12 8.22
C GLY A 175 15.56 30.85 8.01
N CYS A 176 15.04 30.65 6.80
CA CYS A 176 14.35 29.43 6.39
C CYS A 176 15.05 28.85 5.16
N ILE A 177 15.42 27.57 5.24
CA ILE A 177 15.90 26.81 4.09
C ILE A 177 14.71 26.02 3.55
N THR A 178 14.31 26.34 2.32
CA THR A 178 13.18 25.69 1.65
C THR A 178 13.68 24.75 0.56
N GLY A 179 12.79 23.90 0.08
CA GLY A 179 13.00 23.17 -1.16
C GLY A 179 13.04 24.09 -2.40
N PRO A 180 13.27 23.53 -3.60
CA PRO A 180 13.20 24.27 -4.84
C PRO A 180 11.85 25.00 -4.95
N ARG A 181 11.86 26.21 -5.51
CA ARG A 181 10.61 26.87 -5.93
C ARG A 181 10.13 26.17 -7.20
N GLU A 182 8.85 25.81 -7.22
CA GLU A 182 8.17 25.36 -8.45
C GLU A 182 8.00 26.51 -9.44
#